data_f41ee3f77390cfede2ae5e7d1c7cedc6
#
_entry.id   f41ee3f77390cfede2ae5e7d1c7cedc6
#
_cell.length_a   1.000
_cell.length_b   1.000
_cell.length_c   1.000
_cell.angle_alpha   90.00
_cell.angle_beta   90.00
_cell.angle_gamma   90.00
#
_symmetry.space_group_name_H-M   'P 1'
#
loop_
_entity.id
_entity.type
_entity.pdbx_description
1 polymer ?
#
loop_
_entity_poly.entity_id
_entity_poly.type
_entity_poly.pdbx_seq_one_letter_code
_entity_poly.pdbx_strand_id
1 'polypeptide(L)'
;TLTTATGGQTLESTDTGVTVSLDAPIGDATIGLDNSGNVSVSGTWSGVTLSHTIKDGSDTTTGSASIAGMDVSITNDGGSSTWSLGTTVSGVDLTLASSKAITAAFGLSGNTMTISHTAERKSAAAKIGTANGDGANGYGKNSVASKASFTTVAISRDLTSGAALSATYDSSNESLTLKASVAF
;
A
#
# COMPACT_ATOMS: atom_id res chain seq x y z
N THR A 1 24.30 3.19 -16.73
CA THR A 1 24.77 1.85 -16.34
C THR A 1 25.75 2.02 -15.22
N LEU A 2 25.33 1.75 -14.00
CA LEU A 2 26.22 1.79 -12.84
C LEU A 2 26.84 0.41 -12.69
N THR A 3 28.14 0.32 -12.81
CA THR A 3 28.90 -0.90 -12.64
C THR A 3 29.20 -1.09 -11.14
N THR A 4 29.02 -2.29 -10.64
CA THR A 4 29.27 -2.73 -9.27
C THR A 4 30.63 -2.25 -8.76
N ALA A 5 30.65 -1.43 -7.71
CA ALA A 5 31.88 -1.07 -7.02
C ALA A 5 32.22 -2.19 -6.03
N THR A 6 33.19 -3.03 -6.35
CA THR A 6 33.79 -3.99 -5.42
C THR A 6 34.94 -3.29 -4.71
N GLY A 7 34.81 -3.06 -3.41
CA GLY A 7 35.88 -2.55 -2.55
C GLY A 7 35.79 -1.06 -2.20
N GLY A 8 35.28 -0.77 -1.03
CA GLY A 8 35.65 0.39 -0.19
C GLY A 8 35.43 1.79 -0.77
N GLN A 9 34.57 2.01 -1.72
CA GLN A 9 34.28 3.34 -2.22
C GLN A 9 33.01 3.90 -1.57
N THR A 10 33.14 5.04 -0.95
CA THR A 10 32.02 5.86 -0.47
C THR A 10 31.29 6.41 -1.70
N LEU A 11 30.09 5.94 -1.96
CA LEU A 11 29.22 6.56 -2.96
C LEU A 11 28.65 7.83 -2.35
N GLU A 12 29.19 9.00 -2.73
CA GLU A 12 28.54 10.26 -2.40
C GLU A 12 27.31 10.41 -3.28
N SER A 13 26.14 10.35 -2.66
CA SER A 13 24.87 10.66 -3.31
C SER A 13 24.80 12.16 -3.58
N THR A 14 25.08 12.58 -4.81
CA THR A 14 24.55 13.86 -5.28
C THR A 14 23.07 13.67 -5.60
N ASP A 15 22.24 14.58 -5.15
CA ASP A 15 20.78 14.59 -5.17
C ASP A 15 20.17 14.59 -6.59
N THR A 16 20.46 13.55 -7.37
CA THR A 16 20.01 13.38 -8.76
C THR A 16 18.87 12.37 -8.93
N GLY A 17 18.23 11.94 -7.83
CA GLY A 17 17.11 11.01 -7.88
C GLY A 17 17.47 9.59 -8.36
N VAL A 18 18.73 9.22 -8.37
CA VAL A 18 19.18 7.87 -8.69
C VAL A 18 19.14 7.01 -7.43
N THR A 19 18.30 5.97 -7.42
CA THR A 19 18.32 4.95 -6.38
C THR A 19 19.31 3.86 -6.75
N VAL A 20 20.26 3.57 -5.86
CA VAL A 20 21.19 2.46 -5.98
C VAL A 20 20.86 1.46 -4.90
N SER A 21 20.63 0.20 -5.26
CA SER A 21 20.41 -0.89 -4.31
C SER A 21 21.45 -1.98 -4.52
N LEU A 22 21.81 -2.63 -3.43
CA LEU A 22 22.66 -3.83 -3.39
C LEU A 22 21.87 -4.93 -2.70
N ASP A 23 21.67 -6.04 -3.40
CA ASP A 23 21.00 -7.22 -2.86
C ASP A 23 22.01 -8.35 -2.72
N ALA A 24 22.08 -8.96 -1.53
CA ALA A 24 22.93 -10.08 -1.24
C ALA A 24 22.10 -11.28 -0.76
N PRO A 25 22.11 -12.43 -1.47
CA PRO A 25 21.43 -13.62 -1.02
C PRO A 25 22.19 -14.27 0.15
N ILE A 26 21.47 -14.66 1.20
CA ILE A 26 22.00 -15.40 2.34
C ILE A 26 21.06 -16.58 2.62
N GLY A 27 21.39 -17.75 2.10
CA GLY A 27 20.50 -18.91 2.16
C GLY A 27 19.19 -18.62 1.39
N ASP A 28 18.05 -18.82 2.06
CA ASP A 28 16.72 -18.56 1.50
C ASP A 28 16.27 -17.11 1.69
N ALA A 29 17.13 -16.26 2.22
CA ALA A 29 16.87 -14.84 2.44
C ALA A 29 17.72 -13.96 1.52
N THR A 30 17.23 -12.78 1.22
CA THR A 30 17.95 -11.71 0.54
C THR A 30 18.04 -10.51 1.46
N ILE A 31 19.23 -9.96 1.61
CA ILE A 31 19.45 -8.69 2.31
C ILE A 31 19.67 -7.60 1.28
N GLY A 32 18.91 -6.55 1.35
CA GLY A 32 19.02 -5.35 0.51
C GLY A 32 19.53 -4.15 1.31
N LEU A 33 20.32 -3.32 0.66
CA LEU A 33 20.77 -2.03 1.17
C LEU A 33 20.60 -1.00 0.05
N ASP A 34 19.97 0.12 0.33
CA ASP A 34 19.85 1.22 -0.64
C ASP A 34 20.74 2.42 -0.27
N ASN A 35 20.81 3.39 -1.20
CA ASN A 35 21.61 4.62 -1.01
C ASN A 35 21.01 5.61 0.00
N SER A 36 19.80 5.35 0.50
CA SER A 36 19.17 6.11 1.58
C SER A 36 19.47 5.52 2.95
N GLY A 37 20.25 4.42 3.00
CA GLY A 37 20.59 3.72 4.25
C GLY A 37 19.49 2.78 4.74
N ASN A 38 18.46 2.51 3.93
CA ASN A 38 17.45 1.52 4.29
C ASN A 38 18.04 0.12 4.14
N VAL A 39 17.79 -0.73 5.13
CA VAL A 39 18.17 -2.15 5.12
C VAL A 39 16.91 -2.98 5.00
N SER A 40 16.89 -3.93 4.07
CA SER A 40 15.77 -4.84 3.92
C SER A 40 16.24 -6.30 4.05
N VAL A 41 15.38 -7.13 4.60
CA VAL A 41 15.54 -8.58 4.65
C VAL A 41 14.26 -9.20 4.13
N SER A 42 14.36 -10.11 3.15
CA SER A 42 13.20 -10.80 2.61
C SER A 42 13.50 -12.26 2.34
N GLY A 43 12.49 -13.12 2.39
CA GLY A 43 12.61 -14.52 2.06
C GLY A 43 11.26 -15.21 1.99
N THR A 44 11.24 -16.39 1.39
CA THR A 44 10.02 -17.21 1.25
C THR A 44 10.26 -18.57 1.88
N TRP A 45 9.43 -18.92 2.88
CA TRP A 45 9.48 -20.18 3.60
C TRP A 45 8.13 -20.85 3.56
N SER A 46 8.07 -22.05 3.05
CA SER A 46 6.81 -22.85 2.98
C SER A 46 5.63 -22.09 2.35
N GLY A 47 5.90 -21.30 1.31
CA GLY A 47 4.85 -20.53 0.63
C GLY A 47 4.44 -19.22 1.31
N VAL A 48 5.06 -18.88 2.43
CA VAL A 48 4.91 -17.58 3.10
C VAL A 48 6.11 -16.70 2.78
N THR A 49 5.88 -15.57 2.18
CA THR A 49 6.90 -14.55 1.94
C THR A 49 6.88 -13.53 3.07
N LEU A 50 8.02 -13.31 3.69
CA LEU A 50 8.23 -12.31 4.73
C LEU A 50 9.24 -11.28 4.23
N SER A 51 8.99 -10.01 4.51
CA SER A 51 9.95 -8.94 4.29
C SER A 51 9.94 -7.98 5.48
N HIS A 52 11.11 -7.49 5.83
CA HIS A 52 11.29 -6.45 6.85
C HIS A 52 12.23 -5.40 6.32
N THR A 53 11.84 -4.15 6.41
CA THR A 53 12.65 -3.00 5.97
C THR A 53 12.83 -2.06 7.14
N ILE A 54 14.09 -1.75 7.45
CA ILE A 54 14.50 -0.78 8.46
C ILE A 54 14.75 0.53 7.74
N LYS A 55 14.00 1.56 8.11
CA LYS A 55 14.16 2.93 7.62
C LYS A 55 14.41 3.86 8.80
N ASP A 56 15.07 4.98 8.54
CA ASP A 56 15.23 6.00 9.56
C ASP A 56 13.85 6.48 10.04
N GLY A 57 13.52 6.13 11.29
CA GLY A 57 12.28 6.49 11.97
C GLY A 57 11.03 5.64 11.70
N SER A 58 11.09 4.62 10.85
CA SER A 58 9.93 3.74 10.59
C SER A 58 10.32 2.39 10.02
N ASP A 59 9.99 1.32 10.73
CA ASP A 59 10.22 -0.06 10.29
C ASP A 59 8.95 -0.62 9.67
N THR A 60 9.08 -1.29 8.52
CA THR A 60 7.96 -1.93 7.83
C THR A 60 8.18 -3.42 7.77
N THR A 61 7.21 -4.20 8.22
CA THR A 61 7.19 -5.66 8.10
C THR A 61 5.99 -6.07 7.27
N THR A 62 6.21 -6.89 6.24
CA THR A 62 5.14 -7.44 5.39
C THR A 62 5.23 -8.95 5.37
N GLY A 63 4.10 -9.60 5.55
CA GLY A 63 3.92 -11.03 5.34
C GLY A 63 2.85 -11.28 4.29
N SER A 64 3.11 -12.19 3.36
CA SER A 64 2.13 -12.59 2.34
C SER A 64 2.19 -14.09 2.06
N ALA A 65 1.03 -14.65 1.73
CA ALA A 65 0.90 -16.04 1.34
C ALA A 65 -0.31 -16.22 0.41
N SER A 66 -0.25 -17.24 -0.45
CA SER A 66 -1.42 -17.70 -1.21
C SER A 66 -1.92 -19.00 -0.62
N ILE A 67 -3.15 -18.99 -0.10
CA ILE A 67 -3.76 -20.12 0.61
C ILE A 67 -5.09 -20.46 -0.05
N ALA A 68 -5.20 -21.65 -0.62
CA ALA A 68 -6.42 -22.14 -1.27
C ALA A 68 -7.00 -21.15 -2.32
N GLY A 69 -6.14 -20.51 -3.11
CA GLY A 69 -6.54 -19.55 -4.14
C GLY A 69 -6.91 -18.16 -3.61
N MET A 70 -6.67 -17.90 -2.33
CA MET A 70 -6.77 -16.57 -1.74
C MET A 70 -5.38 -16.04 -1.42
N ASP A 71 -5.11 -14.82 -1.83
CA ASP A 71 -3.90 -14.09 -1.48
C ASP A 71 -4.13 -13.29 -0.19
N VAL A 72 -3.31 -13.58 0.80
CA VAL A 72 -3.35 -12.91 2.11
C VAL A 72 -2.11 -12.05 2.24
N SER A 73 -2.27 -10.80 2.64
CA SER A 73 -1.16 -9.92 2.97
C SER A 73 -1.42 -9.17 4.28
N ILE A 74 -0.38 -9.06 5.08
CA ILE A 74 -0.37 -8.29 6.34
C ILE A 74 0.85 -7.40 6.32
N THR A 75 0.66 -6.12 6.59
CA THR A 75 1.75 -5.14 6.70
C THR A 75 1.65 -4.42 8.04
N ASN A 76 2.77 -4.35 8.76
CA ASN A 76 2.95 -3.49 9.92
C ASN A 76 3.93 -2.38 9.54
N ASP A 77 3.54 -1.13 9.71
CA ASP A 77 4.33 0.05 9.40
C ASP A 77 4.28 1.02 10.58
N GLY A 78 5.40 1.21 11.26
CA GLY A 78 5.51 2.11 12.40
C GLY A 78 4.47 1.84 13.51
N GLY A 79 4.09 0.56 13.74
CA GLY A 79 3.09 0.17 14.72
C GLY A 79 1.64 0.21 14.22
N SER A 80 1.39 0.58 12.96
CA SER A 80 0.08 0.48 12.31
C SER A 80 0.02 -0.80 11.48
N SER A 81 -0.96 -1.67 11.75
CA SER A 81 -1.14 -2.92 11.01
C SER A 81 -2.29 -2.82 10.02
N THR A 82 -2.04 -3.24 8.81
CA THR A 82 -3.04 -3.38 7.74
C THR A 82 -3.01 -4.80 7.20
N TRP A 83 -4.13 -5.25 6.63
CA TRP A 83 -4.22 -6.54 5.98
C TRP A 83 -5.12 -6.46 4.74
N SER A 84 -4.91 -7.37 3.81
CA SER A 84 -5.77 -7.57 2.66
C SER A 84 -5.96 -9.05 2.35
N LEU A 85 -7.11 -9.37 1.78
CA LEU A 85 -7.47 -10.67 1.22
C LEU A 85 -7.84 -10.46 -0.23
N GLY A 86 -7.21 -11.20 -1.15
CA GLY A 86 -7.48 -11.16 -2.58
C GLY A 86 -7.90 -12.52 -3.10
N THR A 87 -8.78 -12.57 -4.09
CA THR A 87 -9.13 -13.80 -4.83
C THR A 87 -9.70 -13.44 -6.19
N THR A 88 -9.55 -14.34 -7.15
CA THR A 88 -10.15 -14.19 -8.47
C THR A 88 -11.29 -15.20 -8.63
N VAL A 89 -12.50 -14.72 -8.90
CA VAL A 89 -13.67 -15.55 -9.14
C VAL A 89 -14.25 -15.21 -10.51
N SER A 90 -14.25 -16.19 -11.41
CA SER A 90 -14.78 -16.05 -12.77
C SER A 90 -14.25 -14.82 -13.54
N GLY A 91 -12.95 -14.50 -13.39
CA GLY A 91 -12.32 -13.36 -14.06
C GLY A 91 -12.59 -12.00 -13.40
N VAL A 92 -13.18 -12.00 -12.21
CA VAL A 92 -13.32 -10.82 -11.35
C VAL A 92 -12.33 -10.94 -10.20
N ASP A 93 -11.42 -10.00 -10.08
CA ASP A 93 -10.49 -9.89 -8.97
C ASP A 93 -11.18 -9.16 -7.81
N LEU A 94 -11.33 -9.85 -6.70
CA LEU A 94 -11.96 -9.34 -5.49
C LEU A 94 -10.89 -9.10 -4.43
N THR A 95 -10.92 -7.93 -3.79
CA THR A 95 -10.02 -7.61 -2.67
C THR A 95 -10.82 -7.05 -1.51
N LEU A 96 -10.56 -7.56 -0.31
CA LEU A 96 -11.05 -7.03 0.95
C LEU A 96 -9.86 -6.50 1.76
N ALA A 97 -9.94 -5.27 2.23
CA ALA A 97 -8.88 -4.62 2.99
C ALA A 97 -9.30 -4.30 4.44
N SER A 98 -8.31 -4.15 5.31
CA SER A 98 -8.50 -3.74 6.73
C SER A 98 -9.16 -2.37 6.87
N SER A 99 -9.11 -1.55 5.83
CA SER A 99 -9.83 -0.29 5.72
C SER A 99 -11.35 -0.46 5.59
N LYS A 100 -11.85 -1.70 5.54
CA LYS A 100 -13.24 -2.07 5.21
C LYS A 100 -13.62 -1.72 3.77
N ALA A 101 -12.64 -1.61 2.90
CA ALA A 101 -12.84 -1.47 1.47
C ALA A 101 -12.99 -2.85 0.83
N ILE A 102 -13.98 -3.00 -0.03
CA ILE A 102 -14.15 -4.15 -0.93
C ILE A 102 -13.97 -3.61 -2.34
N THR A 103 -13.06 -4.21 -3.09
CA THR A 103 -12.79 -3.82 -4.48
C THR A 103 -13.05 -5.00 -5.39
N ALA A 104 -13.72 -4.74 -6.51
CA ALA A 104 -13.88 -5.67 -7.62
C ALA A 104 -13.25 -5.08 -8.87
N ALA A 105 -12.36 -5.83 -9.53
CA ALA A 105 -11.74 -5.41 -10.79
C ALA A 105 -11.98 -6.49 -11.86
N PHE A 106 -12.36 -6.09 -13.06
CA PHE A 106 -12.62 -7.00 -14.15
C PHE A 106 -12.48 -6.33 -15.53
N GLY A 107 -12.22 -7.16 -16.53
CA GLY A 107 -12.18 -6.71 -17.93
C GLY A 107 -13.59 -6.61 -18.53
N LEU A 108 -13.86 -5.53 -19.24
CA LEU A 108 -15.11 -5.32 -19.99
C LEU A 108 -14.82 -4.72 -21.36
N SER A 109 -14.93 -5.54 -22.41
CA SER A 109 -14.77 -5.08 -23.82
C SER A 109 -13.46 -4.28 -24.07
N GLY A 110 -12.34 -4.78 -23.56
CA GLY A 110 -11.03 -4.13 -23.70
C GLY A 110 -10.80 -2.93 -22.77
N ASN A 111 -11.70 -2.70 -21.82
CA ASN A 111 -11.52 -1.77 -20.73
C ASN A 111 -11.31 -2.55 -19.43
N THR A 112 -10.62 -1.94 -18.46
CA THR A 112 -10.58 -2.41 -17.08
C THR A 112 -11.56 -1.60 -16.26
N MET A 113 -12.50 -2.27 -15.60
CA MET A 113 -13.43 -1.65 -14.67
C MET A 113 -13.05 -2.01 -13.24
N THR A 114 -13.01 -1.02 -12.37
CA THR A 114 -12.74 -1.20 -10.94
C THR A 114 -13.86 -0.52 -10.15
N ILE A 115 -14.48 -1.28 -9.26
CA ILE A 115 -15.50 -0.78 -8.33
C ILE A 115 -14.97 -0.99 -6.93
N SER A 116 -14.85 0.09 -6.16
CA SER A 116 -14.41 0.04 -4.75
C SER A 116 -15.49 0.63 -3.87
N HIS A 117 -15.88 -0.11 -2.84
CA HIS A 117 -16.79 0.37 -1.80
C HIS A 117 -16.09 0.35 -0.46
N THR A 118 -16.07 1.49 0.23
CA THR A 118 -15.52 1.60 1.59
C THR A 118 -16.69 1.82 2.56
N ALA A 119 -16.83 0.90 3.51
CA ALA A 119 -17.87 0.98 4.52
C ALA A 119 -17.65 2.15 5.49
N GLU A 120 -18.73 2.62 6.08
CA GLU A 120 -18.69 3.67 7.10
C GLU A 120 -17.73 3.30 8.25
N ARG A 121 -16.95 4.26 8.68
CA ARG A 121 -16.20 4.22 9.94
C ARG A 121 -16.93 5.09 10.96
N LYS A 122 -17.49 4.44 11.98
CA LYS A 122 -18.00 5.16 13.15
C LYS A 122 -16.81 5.72 13.93
N SER A 123 -16.94 6.95 14.46
CA SER A 123 -15.94 7.48 15.37
C SER A 123 -15.81 6.56 16.59
N ALA A 124 -14.59 6.14 16.91
CA ALA A 124 -14.36 5.56 18.22
C ALA A 124 -14.57 6.68 19.25
N ALA A 125 -15.48 6.47 20.19
CA ALA A 125 -15.58 7.36 21.34
C ALA A 125 -14.22 7.38 22.04
N ALA A 126 -13.65 8.57 22.22
CA ALA A 126 -12.41 8.72 22.96
C ALA A 126 -12.64 8.10 24.34
N LYS A 127 -11.85 7.08 24.71
CA LYS A 127 -11.80 6.64 26.10
C LYS A 127 -11.26 7.82 26.89
N ILE A 128 -12.11 8.43 27.67
CA ILE A 128 -11.70 9.43 28.66
C ILE A 128 -10.88 8.66 29.68
N GLY A 129 -9.56 8.79 29.62
CA GLY A 129 -8.72 8.38 30.74
C GLY A 129 -9.18 9.15 31.98
N THR A 130 -9.47 8.42 33.04
CA THR A 130 -9.77 9.02 34.34
C THR A 130 -8.60 9.91 34.74
N ALA A 131 -8.80 11.22 34.68
CA ALA A 131 -7.83 12.17 35.18
C ALA A 131 -7.77 12.04 36.69
N ASN A 132 -6.60 11.73 37.23
CA ASN A 132 -6.31 12.03 38.61
C ASN A 132 -6.33 13.56 38.78
N GLY A 133 -7.27 14.03 39.62
CA GLY A 133 -7.67 15.39 39.76
C GLY A 133 -6.52 16.35 40.05
N ASP A 134 -6.32 17.24 39.17
CA ASP A 134 -6.22 18.66 39.42
C ASP A 134 -6.61 19.42 38.16
N GLY A 135 -7.36 20.47 38.39
CA GLY A 135 -8.13 21.13 37.37
C GLY A 135 -7.34 21.72 36.25
N ALA A 136 -8.04 21.86 35.14
CA ALA A 136 -7.80 22.80 34.06
C ALA A 136 -6.61 22.47 33.10
N ASN A 137 -6.70 21.35 32.40
CA ASN A 137 -6.10 21.33 31.05
C ASN A 137 -7.03 20.58 30.10
N GLY A 138 -7.44 21.27 29.05
CA GLY A 138 -8.34 20.76 28.04
C GLY A 138 -7.80 19.49 27.40
N TYR A 139 -8.43 18.39 27.71
CA TYR A 139 -8.19 17.13 27.03
C TYR A 139 -8.61 17.30 25.58
N GLY A 140 -7.62 17.33 24.71
CA GLY A 140 -7.87 17.24 23.29
C GLY A 140 -8.65 15.95 23.02
N LYS A 141 -9.91 16.09 22.62
CA LYS A 141 -10.70 14.98 22.11
C LYS A 141 -10.06 14.58 20.79
N ASN A 142 -9.21 13.55 20.80
CA ASN A 142 -8.86 12.82 19.59
C ASN A 142 -10.10 12.04 19.16
N SER A 143 -11.13 12.72 18.70
CA SER A 143 -12.23 12.11 18.01
C SER A 143 -11.74 11.76 16.60
N VAL A 144 -11.54 10.49 16.33
CA VAL A 144 -11.44 10.04 14.94
C VAL A 144 -12.78 10.38 14.30
N ALA A 145 -12.79 11.35 13.40
CA ALA A 145 -14.00 11.76 12.72
C ALA A 145 -14.66 10.55 12.06
N SER A 146 -15.98 10.44 12.20
CA SER A 146 -16.73 9.43 11.42
C SER A 146 -16.58 9.75 9.94
N LYS A 147 -16.28 8.72 9.15
CA LYS A 147 -16.23 8.82 7.71
C LYS A 147 -17.39 8.03 7.14
N ALA A 148 -18.25 8.70 6.36
CA ALA A 148 -19.36 8.06 5.66
C ALA A 148 -18.85 6.99 4.69
N SER A 149 -19.68 6.00 4.38
CA SER A 149 -19.39 5.06 3.30
C SER A 149 -19.36 5.79 1.96
N PHE A 150 -18.51 5.34 1.07
CA PHE A 150 -18.45 5.88 -0.29
C PHE A 150 -18.10 4.78 -1.29
N THR A 151 -18.47 5.02 -2.54
CA THR A 151 -18.20 4.12 -3.66
C THR A 151 -17.43 4.88 -4.74
N THR A 152 -16.37 4.26 -5.23
CA THR A 152 -15.61 4.75 -6.39
C THR A 152 -15.81 3.78 -7.54
N VAL A 153 -16.11 4.29 -8.72
CA VAL A 153 -16.18 3.51 -9.96
C VAL A 153 -15.16 4.08 -10.93
N ALA A 154 -14.21 3.27 -11.34
CA ALA A 154 -13.20 3.65 -12.32
C ALA A 154 -13.30 2.76 -13.55
N ILE A 155 -13.14 3.35 -14.72
CA ILE A 155 -12.95 2.64 -15.99
C ILE A 155 -11.67 3.17 -16.64
N SER A 156 -10.83 2.27 -17.11
CA SER A 156 -9.61 2.61 -17.83
C SER A 156 -9.44 1.79 -19.09
N ARG A 157 -8.75 2.36 -20.06
CA ARG A 157 -8.40 1.70 -21.32
C ARG A 157 -7.02 2.13 -21.77
N ASP A 158 -6.20 1.15 -22.07
CA ASP A 158 -4.93 1.35 -22.73
C ASP A 158 -5.14 1.30 -24.25
N LEU A 159 -4.64 2.31 -24.94
CA LEU A 159 -4.70 2.42 -26.39
C LEU A 159 -3.42 1.90 -27.02
N THR A 160 -3.51 1.32 -28.22
CA THR A 160 -2.36 0.76 -28.94
C THR A 160 -1.29 1.80 -29.30
N SER A 161 -1.58 3.07 -29.15
CA SER A 161 -0.65 4.19 -29.35
C SER A 161 0.23 4.51 -28.13
N GLY A 162 0.13 3.73 -27.04
CA GLY A 162 0.80 4.04 -25.77
C GLY A 162 0.09 5.11 -24.95
N ALA A 163 -1.09 5.55 -25.38
CA ALA A 163 -1.96 6.42 -24.59
C ALA A 163 -2.85 5.61 -23.67
N ALA A 164 -3.18 6.15 -22.49
CA ALA A 164 -4.17 5.58 -21.59
C ALA A 164 -5.25 6.61 -21.26
N LEU A 165 -6.50 6.16 -21.24
CA LEU A 165 -7.67 6.94 -20.86
C LEU A 165 -8.26 6.37 -19.60
N SER A 166 -8.68 7.22 -18.65
CA SER A 166 -9.43 6.78 -17.49
C SER A 166 -10.51 7.78 -17.10
N ALA A 167 -11.61 7.25 -16.56
CA ALA A 167 -12.67 8.01 -15.93
C ALA A 167 -12.91 7.43 -14.54
N THR A 168 -13.00 8.27 -13.53
CA THR A 168 -13.25 7.85 -12.15
C THR A 168 -14.36 8.71 -11.56
N TYR A 169 -15.39 8.06 -11.08
CA TYR A 169 -16.46 8.67 -10.29
C TYR A 169 -16.26 8.34 -8.82
N ASP A 170 -16.37 9.35 -7.95
CA ASP A 170 -16.29 9.21 -6.50
C ASP A 170 -17.57 9.77 -5.86
N SER A 171 -18.33 8.89 -5.20
CA SER A 171 -19.59 9.26 -4.56
C SER A 171 -19.42 10.06 -3.26
N SER A 172 -18.21 10.14 -2.70
CA SER A 172 -17.97 10.90 -1.46
C SER A 172 -18.09 12.42 -1.65
N ASN A 173 -17.79 12.88 -2.85
CA ASN A 173 -17.81 14.29 -3.25
C ASN A 173 -18.56 14.51 -4.58
N GLU A 174 -19.27 13.49 -5.08
CA GLU A 174 -20.02 13.52 -6.33
C GLU A 174 -19.20 14.00 -7.53
N SER A 175 -17.90 13.64 -7.56
CA SER A 175 -16.97 14.10 -8.58
C SER A 175 -16.71 13.07 -9.66
N LEU A 176 -16.56 13.54 -10.90
CA LEU A 176 -16.08 12.76 -12.04
C LEU A 176 -14.74 13.32 -12.49
N THR A 177 -13.72 12.48 -12.43
CA THR A 177 -12.37 12.81 -12.90
C THR A 177 -12.09 12.09 -14.20
N LEU A 178 -11.67 12.81 -15.23
CA LEU A 178 -11.20 12.27 -16.50
C LEU A 178 -9.70 12.51 -16.62
N LYS A 179 -8.96 11.49 -17.01
CA LYS A 179 -7.52 11.58 -17.27
C LYS A 179 -7.19 10.97 -18.63
N ALA A 180 -6.29 11.63 -19.34
CA ALA A 180 -5.63 11.11 -20.52
C ALA A 180 -4.12 11.24 -20.32
N SER A 181 -3.36 10.18 -20.56
CA SER A 181 -1.90 10.18 -20.51
C SER A 181 -1.33 9.60 -21.80
N VAL A 182 -0.22 10.13 -22.24
CA VAL A 182 0.53 9.62 -23.41
C VAL A 182 1.99 9.48 -22.96
N ALA A 183 2.54 8.29 -23.15
CA ALA A 183 3.98 8.07 -22.96
C ALA A 183 4.72 8.38 -24.27
N PHE A 184 5.77 9.20 -24.21
CA PHE A 184 6.63 9.58 -25.33
C PHE A 184 7.97 8.85 -25.23
#